data_288adac087f369b90325b2b58eaadd11
#
_entry.id   288adac087f369b90325b2b58eaadd11
#
_cell.length_a   1.000
_cell.length_b   1.000
_cell.length_c   1.000
_cell.angle_alpha   90.00
_cell.angle_beta   90.00
_cell.angle_gamma   90.00
#
_symmetry.space_group_name_H-M   'P 1'
#
loop_
_entity.id
_entity.type
_entity.pdbx_description
1 polymer ?
#
loop_
_entity_poly.entity_id
_entity_poly.type
_entity_poly.pdbx_seq_one_letter_code
_entity_poly.pdbx_strand_id
1 'polypeptide(L)'
;MLIAKAVAVTLLAGSFGGLTASPSGDAAAYEKQTQLEAKRVACMTERGLDYLASPEPRYTWQPGEQERLAGDLEALRAYRAKYGFGVWSANVYPKDEVVNPVQHENPNNKMLMSLSAGELKKWRAADDSCFSQAVKEVLGKTVTSQEDYHNQLEAAVRKSLSVLDQDKRLVQLGGRFAACLGVSPAEPTALDGLSHTKIVRQASDVAKKAWKGEPPKAPKGKTVIFRPNLKPAHARPYLDKEIKAALKDLECGKDFYPAYSPKAMEITSRVYQEFGREGAAQAIPSRIYRTLV
;
A
#
# COMPACT_ATOMS: atom_id res chain seq x y z
N MET A 1 -14.01 62.29 32.30
CA MET A 1 -12.96 61.36 32.06
C MET A 1 -13.59 59.99 31.90
N LEU A 2 -13.88 59.55 30.66
CA LEU A 2 -14.52 58.29 30.31
C LEU A 2 -13.45 57.41 29.67
N ILE A 3 -13.10 56.31 30.34
CA ILE A 3 -12.13 55.35 29.85
C ILE A 3 -12.93 54.25 29.06
N ALA A 4 -12.78 54.24 27.73
CA ALA A 4 -13.31 53.21 26.87
C ALA A 4 -12.42 51.96 26.98
N LYS A 5 -12.97 50.83 27.46
CA LYS A 5 -12.33 49.53 27.39
C LYS A 5 -12.58 48.92 26.02
N ALA A 6 -11.54 48.80 25.20
CA ALA A 6 -11.57 48.05 23.97
C ALA A 6 -11.49 46.55 24.30
N VAL A 7 -12.53 45.80 23.92
CA VAL A 7 -12.53 44.33 23.94
C VAL A 7 -11.94 43.86 22.64
N ALA A 8 -10.73 43.30 22.69
CA ALA A 8 -10.12 42.63 21.56
C ALA A 8 -10.74 41.24 21.42
N VAL A 9 -11.55 41.03 20.38
CA VAL A 9 -12.01 39.70 19.97
C VAL A 9 -10.91 39.05 19.16
N THR A 10 -10.19 38.13 19.75
CA THR A 10 -9.22 37.27 19.07
C THR A 10 -10.02 36.19 18.32
N LEU A 11 -10.16 36.35 17.02
CA LEU A 11 -10.60 35.29 16.12
C LEU A 11 -9.49 34.22 16.07
N LEU A 12 -9.66 33.14 16.82
CA LEU A 12 -8.91 31.92 16.61
C LEU A 12 -9.36 31.34 15.28
N ALA A 13 -8.62 31.67 14.21
CA ALA A 13 -8.65 30.93 12.96
C ALA A 13 -8.14 29.53 13.28
N GLY A 14 -9.05 28.57 13.45
CA GLY A 14 -8.74 27.16 13.50
C GLY A 14 -8.13 26.74 12.16
N SER A 15 -6.80 26.71 12.10
CA SER A 15 -6.09 26.01 11.03
C SER A 15 -6.48 24.54 11.12
N PHE A 16 -7.35 24.10 10.24
CA PHE A 16 -7.43 22.69 9.87
C PHE A 16 -6.07 22.34 9.23
N GLY A 17 -5.11 21.99 10.09
CA GLY A 17 -3.87 21.38 9.64
C GLY A 17 -4.22 20.07 8.96
N GLY A 18 -4.11 20.03 7.63
CA GLY A 18 -4.21 18.80 6.88
C GLY A 18 -3.26 17.79 7.52
N LEU A 19 -3.77 16.60 7.85
CA LEU A 19 -3.00 15.46 8.33
C LEU A 19 -2.15 14.95 7.16
N THR A 20 -1.07 15.64 6.85
CA THR A 20 -0.06 15.16 5.90
C THR A 20 0.88 14.24 6.67
N ALA A 21 1.19 13.08 6.09
CA ALA A 21 2.32 12.28 6.54
C ALA A 21 3.51 13.23 6.72
N SER A 22 4.12 13.24 7.90
CA SER A 22 5.12 14.26 8.22
C SER A 22 6.28 14.17 7.23
N PRO A 23 6.57 15.21 6.42
CA PRO A 23 7.68 15.18 5.47
C PRO A 23 9.03 14.86 6.14
N SER A 24 9.19 15.21 7.41
CA SER A 24 10.36 14.87 8.22
C SER A 24 10.44 13.38 8.54
N GLY A 25 9.30 12.70 8.75
CA GLY A 25 9.26 11.26 8.99
C GLY A 25 9.65 10.44 7.77
N ASP A 26 9.19 10.84 6.59
CA ASP A 26 9.53 10.17 5.33
C ASP A 26 11.00 10.39 4.95
N ALA A 27 11.56 11.58 5.17
CA ALA A 27 12.98 11.84 4.95
C ALA A 27 13.86 10.97 5.86
N ALA A 28 13.51 10.86 7.14
CA ALA A 28 14.21 10.01 8.10
C ALA A 28 14.07 8.52 7.76
N ALA A 29 12.93 8.09 7.25
CA ALA A 29 12.71 6.73 6.79
C ALA A 29 13.56 6.39 5.55
N TYR A 30 13.65 7.29 4.59
CA TYR A 30 14.51 7.14 3.42
C TYR A 30 15.98 7.06 3.79
N GLU A 31 16.43 7.88 4.74
CA GLU A 31 17.81 7.83 5.25
C GLU A 31 18.13 6.46 5.87
N LYS A 32 17.22 5.91 6.69
CA LYS A 32 17.36 4.55 7.23
C LYS A 32 17.46 3.50 6.14
N GLN A 33 16.64 3.62 5.09
CA GLN A 33 16.69 2.70 3.96
C GLN A 33 18.02 2.76 3.22
N THR A 34 18.56 3.96 3.00
CA THR A 34 19.87 4.16 2.39
C THR A 34 20.98 3.54 3.25
N GLN A 35 20.93 3.75 4.57
CA GLN A 35 21.89 3.14 5.50
C GLN A 35 21.78 1.60 5.49
N LEU A 36 20.58 1.06 5.43
CA LEU A 36 20.31 -0.37 5.36
C LEU A 36 20.95 -0.99 4.11
N GLU A 37 20.75 -0.36 2.95
CA GLU A 37 21.37 -0.81 1.70
C GLU A 37 22.91 -0.69 1.73
N ALA A 38 23.48 0.37 2.30
CA ALA A 38 24.91 0.52 2.45
C ALA A 38 25.54 -0.61 3.32
N LYS A 39 24.88 -0.96 4.43
CA LYS A 39 25.29 -2.09 5.28
C LYS A 39 25.20 -3.43 4.55
N ARG A 40 24.16 -3.62 3.77
CA ARG A 40 23.95 -4.82 2.95
C ARG A 40 25.04 -4.97 1.91
N VAL A 41 25.42 -3.89 1.18
CA VAL A 41 26.54 -3.87 0.24
C VAL A 41 27.83 -4.30 0.94
N ALA A 42 28.17 -3.68 2.06
CA ALA A 42 29.40 -4.01 2.80
C ALA A 42 29.47 -5.50 3.18
N CYS A 43 28.39 -6.04 3.76
CA CYS A 43 28.31 -7.44 4.16
C CYS A 43 28.41 -8.40 2.97
N MET A 44 27.78 -8.10 1.83
CA MET A 44 27.86 -8.92 0.62
C MET A 44 29.29 -8.90 0.04
N THR A 45 29.93 -7.73 0.00
CA THR A 45 31.32 -7.56 -0.44
C THR A 45 32.30 -8.34 0.43
N GLU A 46 32.15 -8.30 1.76
CA GLU A 46 32.96 -9.09 2.69
C GLU A 46 32.86 -10.60 2.44
N ARG A 47 31.75 -11.06 1.89
CA ARG A 47 31.52 -12.46 1.49
C ARG A 47 31.98 -12.79 0.08
N GLY A 48 32.59 -11.82 -0.62
CA GLY A 48 33.04 -11.98 -2.00
C GLY A 48 31.90 -12.09 -3.01
N LEU A 49 30.73 -11.49 -2.72
CA LEU A 49 29.55 -11.53 -3.58
C LEU A 49 29.23 -10.13 -4.11
N ASP A 50 28.94 -10.05 -5.40
CA ASP A 50 28.52 -8.81 -6.02
C ASP A 50 27.11 -8.43 -5.54
N TYR A 51 26.96 -7.16 -5.14
CA TYR A 51 25.70 -6.54 -4.78
C TYR A 51 25.74 -5.03 -5.03
N LEU A 52 24.76 -4.52 -5.76
CA LEU A 52 24.58 -3.09 -5.98
C LEU A 52 23.45 -2.58 -5.08
N ALA A 53 23.70 -1.50 -4.35
CA ALA A 53 22.68 -0.87 -3.54
C ALA A 53 21.44 -0.53 -4.38
N SER A 54 20.28 -0.88 -3.88
CA SER A 54 18.99 -0.64 -4.57
C SER A 54 17.96 -0.12 -3.57
N PRO A 55 18.17 1.08 -2.98
CA PRO A 55 17.16 1.70 -2.15
C PRO A 55 15.92 1.94 -3.00
N GLU A 56 14.75 1.74 -2.43
CA GLU A 56 13.50 2.12 -3.12
C GLU A 56 13.54 3.62 -3.42
N PRO A 57 13.18 4.06 -4.65
CA PRO A 57 13.16 5.48 -4.97
C PRO A 57 12.18 6.21 -4.06
N ARG A 58 12.45 7.48 -3.80
CA ARG A 58 11.54 8.31 -3.02
C ARG A 58 10.15 8.32 -3.65
N TYR A 59 9.15 8.18 -2.79
CA TYR A 59 7.78 8.18 -3.26
C TYR A 59 7.36 9.58 -3.73
N THR A 60 6.82 9.64 -4.94
CA THR A 60 6.24 10.87 -5.50
C THR A 60 4.73 10.73 -5.56
N TRP A 61 4.05 11.59 -4.82
CA TRP A 61 2.60 11.64 -4.79
C TRP A 61 2.01 11.98 -6.15
N GLN A 62 1.05 11.19 -6.59
CA GLN A 62 0.25 11.53 -7.76
C GLN A 62 -0.77 12.63 -7.42
N PRO A 63 -1.17 13.47 -8.37
CA PRO A 63 -2.19 14.49 -8.13
C PRO A 63 -3.49 13.89 -7.53
N GLY A 64 -3.97 14.46 -6.42
CA GLY A 64 -5.17 14.02 -5.72
C GLY A 64 -5.03 12.70 -4.93
N GLU A 65 -3.83 12.13 -4.85
CA GLU A 65 -3.63 10.85 -4.16
C GLU A 65 -3.68 11.00 -2.64
N GLN A 66 -3.07 12.04 -2.09
CA GLN A 66 -3.10 12.30 -0.65
C GLN A 66 -4.53 12.54 -0.18
N GLU A 67 -5.27 13.38 -0.89
CA GLU A 67 -6.67 13.69 -0.61
C GLU A 67 -7.53 12.43 -0.67
N ARG A 68 -7.33 11.60 -1.68
CA ARG A 68 -8.02 10.32 -1.83
C ARG A 68 -7.73 9.37 -0.67
N LEU A 69 -6.47 9.25 -0.26
CA LEU A 69 -6.07 8.41 0.87
C LEU A 69 -6.53 8.95 2.22
N ALA A 70 -6.67 10.27 2.32
CA ALA A 70 -7.29 10.93 3.47
C ALA A 70 -8.83 10.84 3.47
N GLY A 71 -9.44 10.17 2.49
CA GLY A 71 -10.88 9.95 2.45
C GLY A 71 -11.68 11.13 1.91
N ASP A 72 -11.05 12.06 1.19
CA ASP A 72 -11.76 13.14 0.50
C ASP A 72 -12.69 12.55 -0.56
N LEU A 73 -13.98 12.89 -0.48
CA LEU A 73 -15.01 12.27 -1.32
C LEU A 73 -14.95 12.73 -2.77
N GLU A 74 -14.52 13.96 -3.04
CA GLU A 74 -14.36 14.45 -4.40
C GLU A 74 -13.18 13.78 -5.08
N ALA A 75 -12.04 13.70 -4.43
CA ALA A 75 -10.86 13.02 -4.93
C ALA A 75 -11.12 11.52 -5.14
N LEU A 76 -11.81 10.86 -4.19
CA LEU A 76 -12.25 9.48 -4.33
C LEU A 76 -13.20 9.29 -5.51
N ARG A 77 -14.19 10.19 -5.70
CA ARG A 77 -15.16 10.13 -6.78
C ARG A 77 -14.49 10.33 -8.13
N ALA A 78 -13.61 11.33 -8.25
CA ALA A 78 -12.86 11.60 -9.48
C ALA A 78 -12.02 10.39 -9.92
N TYR A 79 -11.29 9.80 -8.99
CA TYR A 79 -10.51 8.59 -9.26
C TYR A 79 -11.40 7.41 -9.64
N ARG A 80 -12.41 7.10 -8.83
CA ARG A 80 -13.28 5.94 -9.02
C ARG A 80 -14.12 6.03 -10.29
N ALA A 81 -14.51 7.22 -10.73
CA ALA A 81 -15.23 7.43 -11.97
C ALA A 81 -14.42 7.09 -13.24
N LYS A 82 -13.09 7.20 -13.17
CA LYS A 82 -12.18 6.87 -14.28
C LYS A 82 -11.59 5.48 -14.15
N TYR A 83 -11.14 5.12 -12.96
CA TYR A 83 -10.29 3.94 -12.73
C TYR A 83 -10.95 2.81 -11.94
N GLY A 84 -12.17 3.00 -11.43
CA GLY A 84 -12.77 2.05 -10.50
C GLY A 84 -11.97 1.95 -9.19
N PHE A 85 -11.63 0.74 -8.82
CA PHE A 85 -10.69 0.47 -7.72
C PHE A 85 -9.23 0.34 -8.18
N GLY A 86 -8.95 0.44 -9.48
CA GLY A 86 -7.61 0.28 -10.05
C GLY A 86 -7.31 -1.11 -10.63
N VAL A 87 -8.23 -2.06 -10.55
CA VAL A 87 -7.98 -3.47 -10.92
C VAL A 87 -7.95 -3.67 -12.44
N TRP A 88 -8.99 -3.25 -13.15
CA TRP A 88 -9.10 -3.39 -14.60
C TRP A 88 -8.56 -2.18 -15.37
N SER A 89 -8.45 -1.04 -14.72
CA SER A 89 -7.95 0.18 -15.35
C SER A 89 -6.51 0.05 -15.81
N ALA A 90 -5.66 -0.75 -15.14
CA ALA A 90 -4.31 -1.04 -15.56
C ALA A 90 -4.25 -1.70 -16.96
N ASN A 91 -5.25 -2.51 -17.32
CA ASN A 91 -5.36 -3.10 -18.65
C ASN A 91 -5.94 -2.13 -19.68
N VAL A 92 -6.90 -1.27 -19.26
CA VAL A 92 -7.58 -0.33 -20.18
C VAL A 92 -6.68 0.87 -20.49
N TYR A 93 -5.89 1.31 -19.53
CA TYR A 93 -4.99 2.46 -19.64
C TYR A 93 -3.51 2.06 -19.40
N PRO A 94 -2.91 1.23 -20.29
CA PRO A 94 -1.59 0.64 -20.04
C PRO A 94 -0.44 1.66 -19.98
N LYS A 95 -0.66 2.89 -20.45
CA LYS A 95 0.33 3.98 -20.43
C LYS A 95 0.04 5.04 -19.37
N ASP A 96 -1.01 4.87 -18.58
CA ASP A 96 -1.37 5.82 -17.53
C ASP A 96 -0.64 5.45 -16.23
N GLU A 97 0.32 6.30 -15.81
CA GLU A 97 1.17 6.06 -14.65
C GLU A 97 0.39 6.03 -13.33
N VAL A 98 -0.80 6.61 -13.28
CA VAL A 98 -1.68 6.55 -12.10
C VAL A 98 -2.06 5.10 -11.76
N VAL A 99 -2.22 4.24 -12.75
CA VAL A 99 -2.60 2.82 -12.58
C VAL A 99 -1.51 1.84 -12.99
N ASN A 100 -0.50 2.29 -13.71
CA ASN A 100 0.69 1.54 -14.09
C ASN A 100 1.95 2.38 -13.80
N PRO A 101 2.28 2.59 -12.51
CA PRO A 101 3.46 3.37 -12.17
C PRO A 101 4.72 2.69 -12.71
N VAL A 102 5.69 3.51 -13.10
CA VAL A 102 6.99 3.04 -13.57
C VAL A 102 7.62 2.16 -12.48
N GLN A 103 7.96 0.93 -12.83
CA GLN A 103 8.61 0.01 -11.90
C GLN A 103 10.10 0.37 -11.79
N HIS A 104 10.59 0.46 -10.57
CA HIS A 104 12.02 0.55 -10.32
C HIS A 104 12.67 -0.81 -10.58
N GLU A 105 13.60 -0.85 -11.54
CA GLU A 105 14.36 -2.07 -11.81
C GLU A 105 15.47 -2.24 -10.77
N ASN A 106 15.50 -3.41 -10.14
CA ASN A 106 16.61 -3.75 -9.25
C ASN A 106 17.87 -3.96 -10.10
N PRO A 107 18.95 -3.18 -9.89
CA PRO A 107 20.17 -3.25 -10.68
C PRO A 107 20.86 -4.61 -10.60
N ASN A 108 20.55 -5.40 -9.57
CA ASN A 108 21.08 -6.74 -9.41
C ASN A 108 20.42 -7.79 -10.32
N ASN A 109 19.26 -7.50 -10.91
CA ASN A 109 18.52 -8.49 -11.71
C ASN A 109 19.35 -9.09 -12.84
N LYS A 110 20.11 -8.27 -13.59
CA LYS A 110 20.93 -8.76 -14.69
C LYS A 110 22.00 -9.76 -14.23
N MET A 111 22.66 -9.47 -13.12
CA MET A 111 23.64 -10.37 -12.50
C MET A 111 22.96 -11.65 -12.00
N LEU A 112 21.84 -11.52 -11.27
CA LEU A 112 21.10 -12.67 -10.73
C LEU A 112 20.61 -13.63 -11.82
N MET A 113 20.21 -13.11 -12.98
CA MET A 113 19.77 -13.93 -14.12
C MET A 113 20.92 -14.68 -14.79
N SER A 114 22.18 -14.32 -14.58
CA SER A 114 23.35 -15.00 -15.11
C SER A 114 23.88 -16.13 -14.21
N LEU A 115 23.42 -16.21 -12.95
CA LEU A 115 23.84 -17.21 -11.99
C LEU A 115 23.21 -18.59 -12.29
N SER A 116 23.97 -19.65 -12.07
CA SER A 116 23.42 -21.01 -12.00
C SER A 116 22.47 -21.15 -10.79
N ALA A 117 21.60 -22.14 -10.81
CA ALA A 117 20.66 -22.39 -9.70
C ALA A 117 21.37 -22.59 -8.35
N GLY A 118 22.58 -23.21 -8.34
CA GLY A 118 23.38 -23.38 -7.13
C GLY A 118 23.96 -22.08 -6.60
N GLU A 119 24.51 -21.24 -7.48
CA GLU A 119 25.05 -19.93 -7.15
C GLU A 119 23.95 -18.99 -6.67
N LEU A 120 22.80 -18.95 -7.36
CA LEU A 120 21.65 -18.17 -6.97
C LEU A 120 21.15 -18.55 -5.57
N LYS A 121 21.11 -19.83 -5.22
CA LYS A 121 20.75 -20.29 -3.88
C LYS A 121 21.73 -19.79 -2.81
N LYS A 122 23.04 -19.86 -3.08
CA LYS A 122 24.10 -19.36 -2.18
C LYS A 122 24.00 -17.85 -2.02
N TRP A 123 23.83 -17.14 -3.13
CA TRP A 123 23.71 -15.68 -3.15
C TRP A 123 22.50 -15.22 -2.32
N ARG A 124 21.32 -15.83 -2.52
CA ARG A 124 20.09 -15.51 -1.76
C ARG A 124 20.26 -15.76 -0.26
N ALA A 125 20.90 -16.85 0.13
CA ALA A 125 21.14 -17.15 1.55
C ALA A 125 22.09 -16.11 2.20
N ALA A 126 23.11 -15.67 1.46
CA ALA A 126 24.02 -14.62 1.92
C ALA A 126 23.28 -13.27 2.01
N ASP A 127 22.48 -12.94 1.00
CA ASP A 127 21.69 -11.72 0.93
C ASP A 127 20.66 -11.61 2.06
N ASP A 128 19.89 -12.68 2.35
CA ASP A 128 18.97 -12.72 3.49
C ASP A 128 19.71 -12.52 4.82
N SER A 129 20.89 -13.11 4.98
CA SER A 129 21.70 -12.94 6.18
C SER A 129 22.24 -11.50 6.32
N CYS A 130 22.76 -10.90 5.23
CA CYS A 130 23.25 -9.52 5.23
C CYS A 130 22.12 -8.50 5.43
N PHE A 131 20.97 -8.74 4.81
CA PHE A 131 19.77 -7.93 5.03
C PHE A 131 19.29 -7.98 6.49
N SER A 132 19.24 -9.17 7.07
CA SER A 132 18.83 -9.36 8.47
C SER A 132 19.76 -8.64 9.45
N GLN A 133 21.06 -8.71 9.20
CA GLN A 133 22.07 -7.98 9.98
C GLN A 133 21.88 -6.46 9.84
N ALA A 134 21.73 -5.96 8.62
CA ALA A 134 21.50 -4.54 8.35
C ALA A 134 20.22 -4.03 9.03
N VAL A 135 19.11 -4.78 8.95
CA VAL A 135 17.85 -4.46 9.64
C VAL A 135 18.04 -4.37 11.16
N LYS A 136 18.79 -5.30 11.74
CA LYS A 136 19.08 -5.28 13.18
C LYS A 136 19.90 -4.05 13.57
N GLU A 137 20.93 -3.71 12.80
CA GLU A 137 21.81 -2.57 13.10
C GLU A 137 21.12 -1.22 12.91
N VAL A 138 20.33 -1.06 11.86
CA VAL A 138 19.71 0.24 11.48
C VAL A 138 18.37 0.45 12.15
N LEU A 139 17.54 -0.60 12.25
CA LEU A 139 16.15 -0.51 12.73
C LEU A 139 15.94 -1.13 14.11
N GLY A 140 16.95 -1.84 14.67
CA GLY A 140 16.82 -2.55 15.93
C GLY A 140 15.85 -3.75 15.89
N LYS A 141 15.44 -4.18 14.69
CA LYS A 141 14.47 -5.27 14.50
C LYS A 141 15.18 -6.58 14.18
N THR A 142 14.65 -7.70 14.67
CA THR A 142 15.17 -9.03 14.35
C THR A 142 14.31 -9.68 13.30
N VAL A 143 14.92 -9.99 12.15
CA VAL A 143 14.28 -10.67 11.01
C VAL A 143 15.21 -11.77 10.49
N THR A 144 14.69 -12.73 9.76
CA THR A 144 15.45 -13.86 9.20
C THR A 144 15.66 -13.73 7.68
N SER A 145 14.86 -12.89 7.02
CA SER A 145 14.90 -12.66 5.57
C SER A 145 14.13 -11.40 5.20
N GLN A 146 14.20 -11.00 3.93
CA GLN A 146 13.34 -9.94 3.39
C GLN A 146 11.86 -10.31 3.47
N GLU A 147 11.51 -11.59 3.23
CA GLU A 147 10.12 -12.06 3.37
C GLU A 147 9.63 -11.94 4.82
N ASP A 148 10.45 -12.32 5.79
CA ASP A 148 10.12 -12.19 7.22
C ASP A 148 9.94 -10.72 7.61
N TYR A 149 10.82 -9.83 7.14
CA TYR A 149 10.68 -8.39 7.36
C TYR A 149 9.33 -7.86 6.84
N HIS A 150 8.92 -8.24 5.62
CA HIS A 150 7.63 -7.83 5.07
C HIS A 150 6.46 -8.40 5.86
N ASN A 151 6.54 -9.66 6.29
CA ASN A 151 5.52 -10.29 7.11
C ASN A 151 5.36 -9.58 8.47
N GLN A 152 6.48 -9.19 9.10
CA GLN A 152 6.46 -8.43 10.37
C GLN A 152 5.88 -7.02 10.16
N LEU A 153 6.24 -6.32 9.09
CA LEU A 153 5.65 -5.03 8.73
C LEU A 153 4.14 -5.13 8.55
N GLU A 154 3.67 -6.10 7.75
CA GLU A 154 2.23 -6.31 7.54
C GLU A 154 1.50 -6.66 8.83
N ALA A 155 2.10 -7.49 9.67
CA ALA A 155 1.53 -7.83 10.98
C ALA A 155 1.45 -6.61 11.90
N ALA A 156 2.49 -5.77 11.92
CA ALA A 156 2.51 -4.53 12.69
C ALA A 156 1.44 -3.56 12.22
N VAL A 157 1.27 -3.39 10.89
CA VAL A 157 0.21 -2.55 10.33
C VAL A 157 -1.18 -3.06 10.73
N ARG A 158 -1.45 -4.37 10.55
CA ARG A 158 -2.75 -4.96 10.95
C ARG A 158 -3.02 -4.77 12.44
N LYS A 159 -2.03 -5.04 13.28
CA LYS A 159 -2.14 -4.86 14.74
C LYS A 159 -2.42 -3.40 15.11
N SER A 160 -1.71 -2.46 14.48
CA SER A 160 -1.89 -1.04 14.78
C SER A 160 -3.24 -0.51 14.29
N LEU A 161 -3.72 -0.97 13.14
CA LEU A 161 -5.04 -0.59 12.62
C LEU A 161 -6.20 -1.15 13.44
N SER A 162 -6.03 -2.30 14.13
CA SER A 162 -7.13 -2.91 14.89
C SER A 162 -7.68 -2.05 16.04
N VAL A 163 -6.98 -1.01 16.45
CA VAL A 163 -7.51 -0.02 17.42
C VAL A 163 -8.73 0.72 16.87
N LEU A 164 -8.83 0.85 15.53
CA LEU A 164 -9.96 1.48 14.87
C LEU A 164 -11.25 0.63 14.96
N ASP A 165 -11.13 -0.67 15.17
CA ASP A 165 -12.27 -1.58 15.31
C ASP A 165 -12.99 -1.40 16.63
N GLN A 166 -12.37 -0.70 17.59
CA GLN A 166 -12.95 -0.37 18.89
C GLN A 166 -13.46 1.07 18.97
N ASP A 167 -13.23 1.88 17.93
CA ASP A 167 -13.75 3.25 17.86
C ASP A 167 -15.27 3.19 17.63
N LYS A 168 -16.06 3.54 18.67
CA LYS A 168 -17.54 3.45 18.65
C LYS A 168 -18.17 4.21 17.47
N ARG A 169 -17.57 5.36 17.09
CA ARG A 169 -18.06 6.13 15.94
C ARG A 169 -17.81 5.38 14.63
N LEU A 170 -16.61 4.82 14.44
CA LEU A 170 -16.27 4.06 13.25
C LEU A 170 -17.10 2.77 13.16
N VAL A 171 -17.34 2.07 14.26
CA VAL A 171 -18.22 0.88 14.30
C VAL A 171 -19.65 1.25 13.88
N GLN A 172 -20.20 2.37 14.36
CA GLN A 172 -21.52 2.83 13.97
C GLN A 172 -21.58 3.23 12.48
N LEU A 173 -20.57 3.94 11.97
CA LEU A 173 -20.47 4.32 10.56
C LEU A 173 -20.27 3.08 9.69
N GLY A 174 -19.44 2.15 10.10
CA GLY A 174 -19.22 0.86 9.44
C GLY A 174 -20.50 0.02 9.35
N GLY A 175 -21.31 -0.01 10.40
CA GLY A 175 -22.61 -0.69 10.39
C GLY A 175 -23.56 -0.13 9.33
N ARG A 176 -23.65 1.20 9.18
CA ARG A 176 -24.44 1.84 8.12
C ARG A 176 -23.86 1.56 6.73
N PHE A 177 -22.54 1.59 6.60
CA PHE A 177 -21.85 1.26 5.35
C PHE A 177 -22.11 -0.18 4.93
N ALA A 178 -21.96 -1.15 5.83
CA ALA A 178 -22.25 -2.57 5.58
C ALA A 178 -23.71 -2.79 5.15
N ALA A 179 -24.66 -2.18 5.86
CA ALA A 179 -26.08 -2.28 5.56
C ALA A 179 -26.41 -1.74 4.15
N CYS A 180 -25.82 -0.60 3.75
CA CYS A 180 -26.00 -0.03 2.41
C CYS A 180 -25.41 -0.94 1.32
N LEU A 181 -24.28 -1.61 1.58
CA LEU A 181 -23.69 -2.58 0.66
C LEU A 181 -24.44 -3.92 0.62
N GLY A 182 -25.38 -4.17 1.54
CA GLY A 182 -26.08 -5.44 1.68
C GLY A 182 -25.15 -6.58 2.14
N VAL A 183 -24.18 -6.26 3.01
CA VAL A 183 -23.27 -7.24 3.62
C VAL A 183 -23.49 -7.31 5.13
N SER A 184 -23.08 -8.41 5.75
CA SER A 184 -23.13 -8.53 7.21
C SER A 184 -22.27 -7.44 7.88
N PRO A 185 -22.67 -6.93 9.05
CA PRO A 185 -21.84 -6.05 9.84
C PRO A 185 -20.45 -6.68 10.08
N ALA A 186 -19.40 -5.85 9.95
CA ALA A 186 -18.03 -6.25 10.14
C ALA A 186 -17.25 -5.11 10.80
N GLU A 187 -16.08 -5.44 11.28
CA GLU A 187 -15.15 -4.47 11.86
C GLU A 187 -14.76 -3.41 10.83
N PRO A 188 -14.57 -2.14 11.25
CA PRO A 188 -14.14 -1.05 10.37
C PRO A 188 -12.97 -1.40 9.45
N THR A 189 -11.93 -2.07 9.97
CA THR A 189 -10.77 -2.49 9.19
C THR A 189 -11.10 -3.58 8.15
N ALA A 190 -12.12 -4.41 8.39
CA ALA A 190 -12.57 -5.44 7.44
C ALA A 190 -13.45 -4.85 6.32
N LEU A 191 -14.12 -3.73 6.59
CA LEU A 191 -14.94 -3.04 5.60
C LEU A 191 -14.08 -2.23 4.62
N ASP A 192 -12.94 -1.72 5.09
CA ASP A 192 -12.00 -1.02 4.23
C ASP A 192 -11.45 -1.96 3.15
N GLY A 193 -11.67 -1.61 1.89
CA GLY A 193 -11.27 -2.40 0.74
C GLY A 193 -12.09 -3.67 0.47
N LEU A 194 -13.22 -3.90 1.17
CA LEU A 194 -14.06 -5.08 0.96
C LEU A 194 -14.52 -5.21 -0.49
N SER A 195 -15.06 -4.14 -1.07
CA SER A 195 -15.54 -4.12 -2.46
C SER A 195 -14.39 -4.29 -3.45
N HIS A 196 -13.25 -3.65 -3.20
CA HIS A 196 -12.02 -3.83 -3.98
C HIS A 196 -11.58 -5.29 -3.98
N THR A 197 -11.53 -5.95 -2.82
CA THR A 197 -11.16 -7.36 -2.69
C THR A 197 -12.07 -8.28 -3.51
N LYS A 198 -13.37 -8.00 -3.57
CA LYS A 198 -14.31 -8.75 -4.44
C LYS A 198 -13.94 -8.62 -5.92
N ILE A 199 -13.62 -7.41 -6.39
CA ILE A 199 -13.21 -7.18 -7.77
C ILE A 199 -11.89 -7.87 -8.09
N VAL A 200 -10.90 -7.82 -7.19
CA VAL A 200 -9.61 -8.52 -7.34
C VAL A 200 -9.81 -10.02 -7.49
N ARG A 201 -10.67 -10.63 -6.68
CA ARG A 201 -10.97 -12.07 -6.80
C ARG A 201 -11.62 -12.41 -8.14
N GLN A 202 -12.61 -11.62 -8.57
CA GLN A 202 -13.24 -11.80 -9.88
C GLN A 202 -12.24 -11.67 -11.03
N ALA A 203 -11.35 -10.67 -10.97
CA ALA A 203 -10.30 -10.48 -11.96
C ALA A 203 -9.31 -11.66 -11.98
N SER A 204 -8.93 -12.16 -10.80
CA SER A 204 -8.09 -13.35 -10.66
C SER A 204 -8.74 -14.60 -11.27
N ASP A 205 -10.05 -14.80 -11.08
CA ASP A 205 -10.78 -15.92 -11.67
C ASP A 205 -10.80 -15.85 -13.21
N VAL A 206 -10.98 -14.64 -13.76
CA VAL A 206 -10.91 -14.42 -15.22
C VAL A 206 -9.51 -14.73 -15.74
N ALA A 207 -8.48 -14.22 -15.06
CA ALA A 207 -7.09 -14.47 -15.44
C ALA A 207 -6.72 -15.96 -15.34
N LYS A 208 -7.14 -16.65 -14.27
CA LYS A 208 -6.92 -18.08 -14.08
C LYS A 208 -7.58 -18.92 -15.18
N LYS A 209 -8.80 -18.59 -15.61
CA LYS A 209 -9.47 -19.25 -16.72
C LYS A 209 -8.77 -19.08 -18.06
N ALA A 210 -8.09 -17.95 -18.25
CA ALA A 210 -7.31 -17.66 -19.45
C ALA A 210 -5.89 -18.26 -19.41
N TRP A 211 -5.47 -18.82 -18.27
CA TRP A 211 -4.13 -19.39 -18.09
C TRP A 211 -3.96 -20.63 -18.96
N LYS A 212 -2.83 -20.69 -19.70
CA LYS A 212 -2.47 -21.86 -20.52
C LYS A 212 -1.56 -22.78 -19.71
N GLY A 213 -1.94 -24.03 -19.59
CA GLY A 213 -1.23 -25.03 -18.80
C GLY A 213 -1.70 -25.16 -17.36
N GLU A 214 -0.95 -25.88 -16.52
CA GLU A 214 -1.28 -26.03 -15.10
C GLU A 214 -0.96 -24.73 -14.36
N PRO A 215 -1.94 -24.10 -13.68
CA PRO A 215 -1.68 -22.87 -12.93
C PRO A 215 -0.79 -23.15 -11.72
N PRO A 216 0.06 -22.20 -11.31
CA PRO A 216 0.91 -22.35 -10.14
C PRO A 216 0.09 -22.67 -8.90
N LYS A 217 0.55 -23.65 -8.13
CA LYS A 217 -0.07 -24.05 -6.85
C LYS A 217 0.32 -23.03 -5.76
N ALA A 218 -0.68 -22.61 -5.00
CA ALA A 218 -0.41 -21.74 -3.85
C ALA A 218 0.44 -22.48 -2.80
N PRO A 219 1.47 -21.86 -2.23
CA PRO A 219 2.13 -22.37 -1.04
C PRO A 219 1.11 -22.55 0.11
N LYS A 220 1.40 -23.47 1.04
CA LYS A 220 0.49 -23.74 2.18
C LYS A 220 0.17 -22.43 2.94
N GLY A 221 -1.11 -22.14 3.10
CA GLY A 221 -1.58 -20.94 3.79
C GLY A 221 -1.53 -19.64 2.97
N LYS A 222 -1.14 -19.68 1.68
CA LYS A 222 -1.11 -18.52 0.78
C LYS A 222 -2.14 -18.66 -0.35
N THR A 223 -2.61 -17.53 -0.87
CA THR A 223 -3.52 -17.47 -2.01
C THR A 223 -2.79 -16.90 -3.22
N VAL A 224 -2.90 -17.58 -4.35
CA VAL A 224 -2.38 -17.08 -5.64
C VAL A 224 -3.41 -16.15 -6.26
N ILE A 225 -3.04 -14.90 -6.51
CA ILE A 225 -3.85 -13.92 -7.24
C ILE A 225 -3.30 -13.80 -8.65
N PHE A 226 -4.08 -14.20 -9.64
CA PHE A 226 -3.73 -14.06 -11.05
C PHE A 226 -4.06 -12.65 -11.53
N ARG A 227 -3.11 -12.00 -12.20
CA ARG A 227 -3.38 -10.71 -12.85
C ARG A 227 -3.94 -10.94 -14.24
N PRO A 228 -5.07 -10.32 -14.59
CA PRO A 228 -5.57 -10.38 -15.95
C PRO A 228 -4.60 -9.67 -16.90
N ASN A 229 -4.34 -10.29 -18.05
CA ASN A 229 -3.58 -9.68 -19.13
C ASN A 229 -4.48 -9.64 -20.36
N LEU A 230 -5.36 -8.65 -20.41
CA LEU A 230 -6.31 -8.44 -21.50
C LEU A 230 -5.96 -7.21 -22.32
N LYS A 231 -6.23 -7.27 -23.63
CA LYS A 231 -6.17 -6.07 -24.45
C LYS A 231 -7.19 -5.02 -23.97
N PRO A 232 -6.93 -3.71 -24.11
CA PRO A 232 -7.80 -2.64 -23.60
C PRO A 232 -9.28 -2.80 -23.94
N ALA A 233 -9.60 -3.12 -25.19
CA ALA A 233 -10.98 -3.31 -25.65
C ALA A 233 -11.70 -4.47 -24.93
N HIS A 234 -11.00 -5.54 -24.61
CA HIS A 234 -11.55 -6.69 -23.90
C HIS A 234 -11.66 -6.45 -22.38
N ALA A 235 -10.81 -5.60 -21.81
CA ALA A 235 -10.84 -5.24 -20.41
C ALA A 235 -11.93 -4.17 -20.10
N ARG A 236 -12.31 -3.36 -21.07
CA ARG A 236 -13.24 -2.24 -20.90
C ARG A 236 -14.58 -2.62 -20.25
N PRO A 237 -15.29 -3.67 -20.66
CA PRO A 237 -16.57 -4.07 -20.02
C PRO A 237 -16.41 -4.45 -18.54
N TYR A 238 -15.24 -4.96 -18.14
CA TYR A 238 -14.96 -5.26 -16.73
C TYR A 238 -14.70 -3.97 -15.94
N LEU A 239 -13.95 -3.03 -16.51
CA LEU A 239 -13.73 -1.71 -15.89
C LEU A 239 -15.05 -0.96 -15.69
N ASP A 240 -15.96 -0.99 -16.67
CA ASP A 240 -17.27 -0.32 -16.54
C ASP A 240 -18.12 -0.90 -15.38
N LYS A 241 -18.02 -2.22 -15.14
CA LYS A 241 -18.65 -2.87 -13.97
C LYS A 241 -17.94 -2.49 -12.67
N GLU A 242 -16.61 -2.44 -12.68
CA GLU A 242 -15.80 -2.03 -11.54
C GLU A 242 -16.10 -0.59 -11.13
N ILE A 243 -16.19 0.34 -12.10
CA ILE A 243 -16.53 1.75 -11.85
C ILE A 243 -17.91 1.85 -11.16
N LYS A 244 -18.92 1.14 -11.65
CA LYS A 244 -20.24 1.12 -11.02
C LYS A 244 -20.19 0.61 -9.58
N ALA A 245 -19.42 -0.45 -9.32
CA ALA A 245 -19.24 -0.98 -7.98
C ALA A 245 -18.48 0.00 -7.08
N ALA A 246 -17.43 0.66 -7.59
CA ALA A 246 -16.62 1.60 -6.86
C ALA A 246 -17.40 2.90 -6.49
N LEU A 247 -18.25 3.39 -7.39
CA LEU A 247 -19.09 4.56 -7.12
C LEU A 247 -20.21 4.21 -6.13
N LYS A 248 -20.82 3.01 -6.22
CA LYS A 248 -21.78 2.53 -5.22
C LYS A 248 -21.14 2.39 -3.85
N ASP A 249 -19.95 1.81 -3.78
CA ASP A 249 -19.18 1.68 -2.54
C ASP A 249 -18.90 3.05 -1.92
N LEU A 250 -18.48 4.04 -2.72
CA LEU A 250 -18.25 5.40 -2.26
C LEU A 250 -19.53 6.06 -1.71
N GLU A 251 -20.66 5.89 -2.39
CA GLU A 251 -21.95 6.44 -1.92
C GLU A 251 -22.37 5.82 -0.59
N CYS A 252 -22.23 4.51 -0.46
CA CYS A 252 -22.48 3.82 0.81
C CYS A 252 -21.51 4.22 1.92
N GLY A 253 -20.25 4.47 1.56
CA GLY A 253 -19.17 4.80 2.49
C GLY A 253 -18.92 6.30 2.71
N LYS A 254 -19.81 7.18 2.23
CA LYS A 254 -19.60 8.64 2.26
C LYS A 254 -19.38 9.23 3.65
N ASP A 255 -19.96 8.65 4.69
CA ASP A 255 -19.75 9.06 6.07
C ASP A 255 -18.58 8.29 6.71
N PHE A 256 -18.28 7.09 6.22
CA PHE A 256 -17.25 6.20 6.75
C PHE A 256 -15.85 6.62 6.30
N TYR A 257 -15.62 6.82 5.00
CA TYR A 257 -14.27 7.12 4.48
C TYR A 257 -13.66 8.40 5.07
N PRO A 258 -14.36 9.54 5.17
CA PRO A 258 -13.77 10.75 5.78
C PRO A 258 -13.44 10.60 7.27
N ALA A 259 -14.09 9.67 7.96
CA ALA A 259 -13.83 9.42 9.38
C ALA A 259 -12.73 8.38 9.62
N TYR A 260 -12.65 7.36 8.75
CA TYR A 260 -11.74 6.22 8.86
C TYR A 260 -10.39 6.48 8.22
N SER A 261 -10.38 6.93 6.95
CA SER A 261 -9.17 6.98 6.13
C SER A 261 -8.06 7.84 6.69
N PRO A 262 -8.31 9.06 7.26
CA PRO A 262 -7.24 9.86 7.83
C PRO A 262 -6.53 9.16 8.99
N LYS A 263 -7.30 8.50 9.86
CA LYS A 263 -6.76 7.76 11.01
C LYS A 263 -5.97 6.54 10.54
N ALA A 264 -6.49 5.81 9.57
CA ALA A 264 -5.81 4.65 8.99
C ALA A 264 -4.51 5.05 8.30
N MET A 265 -4.50 6.18 7.56
CA MET A 265 -3.32 6.72 6.90
C MET A 265 -2.24 7.12 7.92
N GLU A 266 -2.61 7.83 8.99
CA GLU A 266 -1.68 8.24 10.05
C GLU A 266 -1.03 7.02 10.71
N ILE A 267 -1.84 6.04 11.15
CA ILE A 267 -1.36 4.81 11.79
C ILE A 267 -0.42 4.04 10.85
N THR A 268 -0.83 3.86 9.61
CA THR A 268 -0.05 3.11 8.63
C THR A 268 1.27 3.81 8.33
N SER A 269 1.26 5.13 8.09
CA SER A 269 2.45 5.94 7.85
C SER A 269 3.48 5.80 8.96
N ARG A 270 3.06 5.91 10.21
CA ARG A 270 3.93 5.75 11.37
C ARG A 270 4.58 4.36 11.42
N VAL A 271 3.80 3.30 11.20
CA VAL A 271 4.35 1.94 11.18
C VAL A 271 5.36 1.75 10.06
N TYR A 272 5.09 2.27 8.86
CA TYR A 272 6.06 2.22 7.75
C TYR A 272 7.36 2.95 8.09
N GLN A 273 7.29 4.14 8.68
CA GLN A 273 8.47 4.91 9.11
C GLN A 273 9.28 4.17 10.19
N GLU A 274 8.64 3.45 11.12
CA GLU A 274 9.31 2.58 12.09
C GLU A 274 10.07 1.42 11.42
N PHE A 275 9.63 1.00 10.25
CA PHE A 275 10.29 0.00 9.40
C PHE A 275 11.22 0.63 8.35
N GLY A 276 11.58 1.92 8.46
CA GLY A 276 12.48 2.59 7.53
C GLY A 276 11.90 2.71 6.12
N ARG A 277 10.57 2.82 5.97
CA ARG A 277 9.90 2.98 4.68
C ARG A 277 9.10 4.27 4.64
N GLU A 278 9.13 4.94 3.49
CA GLU A 278 8.32 6.13 3.26
C GLU A 278 6.84 5.78 3.16
N GLY A 279 6.05 6.57 3.81
CA GLY A 279 4.64 6.83 3.65
C GLY A 279 3.64 5.68 3.50
N ALA A 280 2.41 6.04 3.81
CA ALA A 280 1.25 5.16 3.69
C ALA A 280 0.86 4.85 2.24
N ALA A 281 1.26 5.67 1.26
CA ALA A 281 0.86 5.50 -0.14
C ALA A 281 1.33 4.18 -0.75
N GLN A 282 2.47 3.66 -0.31
CA GLN A 282 2.92 2.32 -0.74
C GLN A 282 2.12 1.17 -0.11
N ALA A 283 1.35 1.43 0.94
CA ALA A 283 0.66 0.41 1.71
C ALA A 283 -0.67 -0.04 1.12
N ILE A 284 -1.39 0.84 0.44
CA ILE A 284 -2.79 0.60 0.11
C ILE A 284 -3.00 -0.19 -1.20
N PRO A 285 -2.32 0.10 -2.33
CA PRO A 285 -2.49 -0.69 -3.56
C PRO A 285 -1.66 -1.98 -3.59
N SER A 286 -0.54 -2.04 -2.87
CA SER A 286 0.40 -3.16 -2.98
C SER A 286 0.02 -4.38 -2.13
N ARG A 287 -0.87 -4.23 -1.15
CA ARG A 287 -1.26 -5.31 -0.23
C ARG A 287 -1.83 -6.55 -0.90
N ILE A 288 -2.47 -6.39 -2.07
CA ILE A 288 -3.14 -7.50 -2.75
C ILE A 288 -2.27 -8.08 -3.86
N TYR A 289 -1.27 -7.34 -4.36
CA TYR A 289 -0.51 -7.73 -5.55
C TYR A 289 0.93 -8.19 -5.31
N ARG A 290 1.45 -8.13 -4.06
CA ARG A 290 2.84 -8.52 -3.76
C ARG A 290 3.09 -10.01 -3.57
N THR A 291 2.12 -10.86 -3.79
CA THR A 291 2.41 -12.29 -3.77
C THR A 291 2.30 -12.81 -5.19
N LEU A 292 3.45 -13.12 -5.78
CA LEU A 292 3.71 -13.98 -6.92
C LEU A 292 4.29 -13.28 -8.15
N VAL A 293 5.55 -13.35 -8.20
CA VAL A 293 6.28 -13.94 -9.34
C VAL A 293 6.91 -15.22 -8.82
#